data_cfb9a0c91f9d51e58578a5992b13b88e
#
_entry.id   cfb9a0c91f9d51e58578a5992b13b88e
#
_cell.length_a   1.000
_cell.length_b   1.000
_cell.length_c   1.000
_cell.angle_alpha   90.00
_cell.angle_beta   90.00
_cell.angle_gamma   90.00
#
_symmetry.space_group_name_H-M   'P 1'
#
loop_
_entity.id
_entity.type
_entity.pdbx_description
1 polymer ?
#
loop_
_entity_poly.entity_id
_entity_poly.type
_entity_poly.pdbx_seq_one_letter_code
_entity_poly.pdbx_strand_id
1 'polypeptide(L)'
;MKNKWQNMSDDEREHAYNPKTSVLDHEEYQNLATCSALKFRNSQQNKLLNIRYGKRKTQKLDIFLPKFPKNSPVQVYFHGGYWVSRDKYDHSHLALSSINNNIIHVSVNYDLCPDVPLNIIVEESLECINWVIKNIRSYGGNPFNINLVGHSAGAHLVAMILNKHKTSIDFNINSAVLISGIYNPIITKYLKVNEKIKITEKVVKLTNVFNYNLSIRTNILVVIGELEPKEWAELSKEYIIWLKEYDIITSLYIAKGLNHFSIIKSLANPKSILSKKLINLAKNK
;
A
#
# COMPACT_ATOMS: atom_id res chain seq x y z
N MET A 1 16.71 -15.58 -8.13
CA MET A 1 17.95 -14.86 -7.74
C MET A 1 18.41 -15.33 -6.37
N LYS A 2 19.72 -15.50 -6.13
CA LYS A 2 20.25 -15.94 -4.82
C LYS A 2 19.91 -14.86 -3.78
N ASN A 3 19.34 -15.26 -2.65
CA ASN A 3 19.04 -14.40 -1.51
C ASN A 3 20.33 -13.76 -0.97
N LYS A 4 20.74 -12.63 -1.52
CA LYS A 4 21.97 -11.92 -1.16
C LYS A 4 22.03 -11.60 0.35
N TRP A 5 20.86 -11.39 0.97
CA TRP A 5 20.72 -11.10 2.39
C TRP A 5 21.24 -12.23 3.30
N GLN A 6 21.36 -13.48 2.80
CA GLN A 6 21.88 -14.61 3.58
C GLN A 6 23.36 -14.47 3.92
N ASN A 7 24.13 -13.75 3.08
CA ASN A 7 25.55 -13.53 3.27
C ASN A 7 25.89 -12.19 3.93
N MET A 8 24.87 -11.41 4.36
CA MET A 8 25.03 -10.15 5.05
C MET A 8 25.14 -10.35 6.56
N SER A 9 25.89 -9.49 7.24
CA SER A 9 25.82 -9.32 8.69
C SER A 9 24.44 -8.79 9.11
N ASP A 10 24.13 -8.84 10.41
CA ASP A 10 22.87 -8.32 10.94
C ASP A 10 22.74 -6.82 10.70
N ASP A 11 23.81 -6.05 10.87
CA ASP A 11 23.82 -4.61 10.65
C ASP A 11 23.64 -4.25 9.17
N GLU A 12 24.27 -4.99 8.26
CA GLU A 12 24.07 -4.83 6.81
C GLU A 12 22.62 -5.12 6.42
N ARG A 13 22.03 -6.20 6.97
CA ARG A 13 20.61 -6.53 6.72
C ARG A 13 19.67 -5.44 7.24
N GLU A 14 19.91 -4.96 8.47
CA GLU A 14 19.12 -3.87 9.04
C GLU A 14 19.22 -2.61 8.19
N HIS A 15 20.43 -2.24 7.73
CA HIS A 15 20.59 -1.06 6.86
C HIS A 15 19.89 -1.24 5.52
N ALA A 16 20.02 -2.41 4.90
CA ALA A 16 19.47 -2.70 3.58
C ALA A 16 17.94 -2.86 3.56
N TYR A 17 17.36 -3.43 4.62
CA TYR A 17 15.97 -3.86 4.63
C TYR A 17 15.12 -3.26 5.76
N ASN A 18 15.68 -2.40 6.61
CA ASN A 18 14.91 -1.63 7.58
C ASN A 18 15.03 -0.13 7.26
N PRO A 19 14.04 0.49 6.62
CA PRO A 19 14.12 1.91 6.23
C PRO A 19 14.38 2.87 7.39
N LYS A 20 14.06 2.49 8.63
CA LYS A 20 14.35 3.31 9.82
C LYS A 20 15.83 3.43 10.14
N THR A 21 16.64 2.45 9.73
CA THR A 21 18.09 2.49 9.92
C THR A 21 18.82 3.18 8.78
N SER A 22 18.25 3.17 7.59
CA SER A 22 18.81 3.86 6.41
C SER A 22 18.42 5.35 6.31
N VAL A 23 17.35 5.78 7.01
CA VAL A 23 16.86 7.16 7.03
C VAL A 23 16.79 7.62 8.48
N LEU A 24 17.83 8.29 8.96
CA LEU A 24 17.99 8.65 10.38
C LEU A 24 16.94 9.64 10.88
N ASP A 25 16.46 10.52 10.02
CA ASP A 25 15.41 11.52 10.30
C ASP A 25 13.99 11.00 10.00
N HIS A 26 13.81 9.67 9.95
CA HIS A 26 12.51 9.06 9.62
C HIS A 26 11.36 9.51 10.52
N GLU A 27 11.63 9.81 11.80
CA GLU A 27 10.61 10.28 12.75
C GLU A 27 10.06 11.65 12.38
N GLU A 28 10.89 12.55 11.85
CA GLU A 28 10.44 13.87 11.36
C GLU A 28 9.43 13.71 10.23
N TYR A 29 9.70 12.86 9.23
CA TYR A 29 8.76 12.57 8.16
C TYR A 29 7.45 12.01 8.68
N GLN A 30 7.52 11.10 9.66
CA GLN A 30 6.34 10.48 10.25
C GLN A 30 5.50 11.49 11.04
N ASN A 31 6.13 12.33 11.83
CA ASN A 31 5.46 13.39 12.60
C ASN A 31 4.81 14.42 11.68
N LEU A 32 5.50 14.85 10.63
CA LEU A 32 4.96 15.75 9.61
C LEU A 32 3.74 15.15 8.90
N ALA A 33 3.78 13.86 8.58
CA ALA A 33 2.65 13.16 7.96
C ALA A 33 1.45 13.12 8.90
N THR A 34 1.64 12.74 10.18
CA THR A 34 0.57 12.70 11.19
C THR A 34 -0.02 14.09 11.44
N CYS A 35 0.81 15.14 11.57
CA CYS A 35 0.33 16.51 11.71
C CYS A 35 -0.47 16.99 10.48
N SER A 36 0.01 16.67 9.28
CA SER A 36 -0.68 17.01 8.03
C SER A 36 -2.02 16.27 7.90
N ALA A 37 -2.05 15.01 8.29
CA ALA A 37 -3.25 14.19 8.31
C ALA A 37 -4.29 14.75 9.29
N LEU A 38 -3.88 15.14 10.49
CA LEU A 38 -4.77 15.75 11.48
C LEU A 38 -5.37 17.07 10.96
N LYS A 39 -4.54 17.97 10.41
CA LYS A 39 -5.00 19.23 9.82
C LYS A 39 -5.99 18.96 8.68
N PHE A 40 -5.68 18.03 7.78
CA PHE A 40 -6.58 17.66 6.68
C PHE A 40 -7.90 17.10 7.19
N ARG A 41 -7.86 16.16 8.15
CA ARG A 41 -9.09 15.60 8.76
C ARG A 41 -9.98 16.64 9.38
N ASN A 42 -9.42 17.62 10.07
CA ASN A 42 -10.18 18.68 10.72
C ASN A 42 -10.79 19.65 9.71
N SER A 43 -10.10 19.96 8.62
CA SER A 43 -10.60 20.89 7.58
C SER A 43 -11.59 20.24 6.61
N GLN A 44 -11.56 18.90 6.44
CA GLN A 44 -12.38 18.22 5.44
C GLN A 44 -13.79 17.97 5.96
N GLN A 45 -14.79 18.49 5.26
CA GLN A 45 -16.21 18.33 5.63
C GLN A 45 -16.81 17.03 5.07
N ASN A 46 -16.51 16.70 3.81
CA ASN A 46 -17.06 15.52 3.13
C ASN A 46 -16.24 14.27 3.47
N LYS A 47 -16.43 13.74 4.67
CA LYS A 47 -15.75 12.53 5.14
C LYS A 47 -16.68 11.66 5.97
N LEU A 48 -16.46 10.36 5.88
CA LEU A 48 -17.06 9.36 6.77
C LEU A 48 -15.90 8.60 7.44
N LEU A 49 -15.91 8.58 8.75
CA LEU A 49 -14.80 8.06 9.54
C LEU A 49 -15.19 6.79 10.26
N ASN A 50 -14.22 5.88 10.41
CA ASN A 50 -14.35 4.66 11.20
C ASN A 50 -15.48 3.73 10.76
N ILE A 51 -15.74 3.65 9.46
CA ILE A 51 -16.72 2.71 8.90
C ILE A 51 -16.16 1.29 9.05
N ARG A 52 -16.94 0.41 9.66
CA ARG A 52 -16.55 -1.00 9.84
C ARG A 52 -16.69 -1.76 8.52
N TYR A 53 -15.64 -2.49 8.13
CA TYR A 53 -15.69 -3.43 7.02
C TYR A 53 -15.63 -4.90 7.46
N GLY A 54 -15.31 -5.14 8.73
CA GLY A 54 -15.24 -6.47 9.32
C GLY A 54 -15.62 -6.49 10.82
N LYS A 55 -15.41 -7.63 11.47
CA LYS A 55 -15.82 -7.87 12.85
C LYS A 55 -14.82 -7.37 13.89
N ARG A 56 -13.53 -7.30 13.56
CA ARG A 56 -12.47 -6.91 14.50
C ARG A 56 -12.48 -5.40 14.74
N LYS A 57 -11.93 -4.98 15.88
CA LYS A 57 -11.94 -3.59 16.35
C LYS A 57 -11.27 -2.64 15.36
N THR A 58 -10.19 -3.07 14.74
CA THR A 58 -9.35 -2.29 13.82
C THR A 58 -9.78 -2.39 12.36
N GLN A 59 -10.65 -3.33 12.01
CA GLN A 59 -11.23 -3.47 10.67
C GLN A 59 -12.18 -2.29 10.34
N LYS A 60 -11.58 -1.12 10.18
CA LYS A 60 -12.25 0.14 9.88
C LYS A 60 -11.56 0.84 8.73
N LEU A 61 -12.32 1.62 8.00
CA LEU A 61 -11.84 2.49 6.95
C LEU A 61 -12.44 3.89 7.09
N ASP A 62 -11.77 4.88 6.48
CA ASP A 62 -12.28 6.23 6.35
C ASP A 62 -12.49 6.52 4.86
N ILE A 63 -13.61 7.16 4.53
CA ILE A 63 -13.95 7.58 3.16
C ILE A 63 -13.90 9.10 3.09
N PHE A 64 -13.09 9.62 2.19
CA PHE A 64 -13.02 11.04 1.86
C PHE A 64 -13.63 11.25 0.47
N LEU A 65 -14.65 12.10 0.41
CA LEU A 65 -15.46 12.30 -0.78
C LEU A 65 -15.08 13.59 -1.50
N PRO A 66 -15.06 13.61 -2.84
CA PRO A 66 -15.05 14.85 -3.60
C PRO A 66 -16.34 15.63 -3.36
N LYS A 67 -16.40 16.87 -3.84
CA LYS A 67 -17.56 17.76 -3.60
C LYS A 67 -18.88 17.16 -4.14
N PHE A 68 -18.82 16.50 -5.29
CA PHE A 68 -19.99 15.91 -5.97
C PHE A 68 -19.64 14.52 -6.52
N PRO A 69 -19.60 13.49 -5.66
CA PRO A 69 -19.28 12.14 -6.12
C PRO A 69 -20.42 11.56 -6.95
N LYS A 70 -20.15 11.26 -8.23
CA LYS A 70 -21.11 10.64 -9.13
C LYS A 70 -20.38 9.64 -10.01
N ASN A 71 -20.55 8.36 -9.71
CA ASN A 71 -19.85 7.27 -10.39
C ASN A 71 -18.32 7.50 -10.43
N SER A 72 -17.78 8.07 -9.34
CA SER A 72 -16.39 8.50 -9.22
C SER A 72 -15.45 7.30 -9.11
N PRO A 73 -14.26 7.33 -9.73
CA PRO A 73 -13.22 6.35 -9.45
C PRO A 73 -12.94 6.28 -7.94
N VAL A 74 -12.47 5.12 -7.48
CA VAL A 74 -12.17 4.89 -6.06
C VAL A 74 -10.71 4.52 -5.89
N GLN A 75 -9.99 5.24 -5.04
CA GLN A 75 -8.64 4.92 -4.64
C GLN A 75 -8.65 4.36 -3.23
N VAL A 76 -8.12 3.15 -3.04
CA VAL A 76 -8.03 2.48 -1.74
C VAL A 76 -6.58 2.42 -1.32
N TYR A 77 -6.24 3.04 -0.18
CA TYR A 77 -4.88 3.17 0.32
C TYR A 77 -4.62 2.29 1.53
N PHE A 78 -3.57 1.47 1.44
CA PHE A 78 -3.03 0.63 2.51
C PHE A 78 -1.71 1.22 3.01
N HIS A 79 -1.65 1.55 4.31
CA HIS A 79 -0.47 2.17 4.91
C HIS A 79 0.68 1.17 5.12
N GLY A 80 1.89 1.71 5.29
CA GLY A 80 3.08 0.95 5.68
C GLY A 80 3.20 0.76 7.19
N GLY A 81 4.40 0.38 7.65
CA GLY A 81 4.71 0.21 9.08
C GLY A 81 5.09 -1.20 9.47
N TYR A 82 5.62 -1.98 8.56
CA TYR A 82 6.06 -3.38 8.78
C TYR A 82 5.00 -4.27 9.42
N TRP A 83 3.72 -4.01 9.17
CA TRP A 83 2.56 -4.71 9.78
C TRP A 83 2.52 -4.68 11.31
N VAL A 84 3.32 -3.81 11.98
CA VAL A 84 3.43 -3.68 13.45
C VAL A 84 3.11 -2.28 13.96
N SER A 85 2.86 -1.33 13.08
CA SER A 85 2.67 0.08 13.46
C SER A 85 1.91 0.88 12.41
N ARG A 86 1.54 2.11 12.77
CA ARG A 86 0.79 3.09 11.99
C ARG A 86 -0.71 2.80 11.96
N ASP A 87 -1.45 3.78 11.46
CA ASP A 87 -2.90 3.76 11.36
C ASP A 87 -3.32 4.56 10.12
N LYS A 88 -4.50 4.27 9.57
CA LYS A 88 -5.12 5.07 8.50
C LYS A 88 -5.18 6.56 8.84
N TYR A 89 -5.26 6.87 10.14
CA TYR A 89 -5.29 8.22 10.67
C TYR A 89 -4.06 9.03 10.27
N ASP A 90 -2.88 8.42 10.26
CA ASP A 90 -1.60 9.08 9.94
C ASP A 90 -1.49 9.50 8.47
N HIS A 91 -2.36 8.97 7.60
CA HIS A 91 -2.26 9.11 6.15
C HIS A 91 -3.45 9.80 5.48
N SER A 92 -4.39 10.35 6.25
CA SER A 92 -5.62 10.95 5.71
C SER A 92 -5.37 12.09 4.72
N HIS A 93 -4.27 12.84 4.87
CA HIS A 93 -3.89 13.93 3.97
C HIS A 93 -3.58 13.49 2.54
N LEU A 94 -3.32 12.21 2.31
CA LEU A 94 -3.14 11.64 0.96
C LEU A 94 -4.42 11.72 0.12
N ALA A 95 -5.57 11.85 0.75
CA ALA A 95 -6.86 12.00 0.07
C ALA A 95 -6.97 13.31 -0.74
N LEU A 96 -6.19 14.35 -0.39
CA LEU A 96 -6.32 15.68 -0.99
C LEU A 96 -6.25 15.65 -2.52
N SER A 97 -5.24 14.96 -3.07
CA SER A 97 -5.08 14.85 -4.52
C SER A 97 -6.25 14.13 -5.19
N SER A 98 -6.73 13.05 -4.57
CA SER A 98 -7.83 12.25 -5.10
C SER A 98 -9.13 13.03 -5.14
N ILE A 99 -9.53 13.62 -4.02
CA ILE A 99 -10.82 14.34 -3.94
C ILE A 99 -10.86 15.59 -4.82
N ASN A 100 -9.73 16.29 -4.99
CA ASN A 100 -9.60 17.43 -5.92
C ASN A 100 -9.71 17.00 -7.40
N ASN A 101 -9.59 15.72 -7.69
CA ASN A 101 -9.68 15.13 -9.01
C ASN A 101 -10.94 14.28 -9.23
N ASN A 102 -11.96 14.45 -8.37
CA ASN A 102 -13.22 13.72 -8.37
C ASN A 102 -13.04 12.20 -8.18
N ILE A 103 -12.04 11.79 -7.39
CA ILE A 103 -11.76 10.41 -7.01
C ILE A 103 -12.10 10.26 -5.53
N ILE A 104 -12.90 9.27 -5.16
CA ILE A 104 -13.14 8.92 -3.75
C ILE A 104 -11.86 8.29 -3.20
N HIS A 105 -11.43 8.73 -2.01
CA HIS A 105 -10.29 8.14 -1.32
C HIS A 105 -10.73 7.35 -0.10
N VAL A 106 -10.29 6.11 -0.02
CA VAL A 106 -10.54 5.20 1.11
C VAL A 106 -9.21 4.91 1.79
N SER A 107 -9.06 5.33 3.04
CA SER A 107 -7.91 4.97 3.90
C SER A 107 -8.26 3.77 4.75
N VAL A 108 -7.49 2.71 4.65
CA VAL A 108 -7.77 1.42 5.29
C VAL A 108 -6.94 1.23 6.55
N ASN A 109 -7.58 0.78 7.62
CA ASN A 109 -6.92 0.22 8.80
C ASN A 109 -7.08 -1.30 8.81
N TYR A 110 -6.16 -1.98 9.47
CA TYR A 110 -6.13 -3.43 9.62
C TYR A 110 -5.46 -3.78 10.95
N ASP A 111 -5.61 -5.00 11.44
CA ASP A 111 -4.92 -5.48 12.64
C ASP A 111 -3.40 -5.47 12.43
N LEU A 112 -2.64 -5.46 13.50
CA LEU A 112 -1.19 -5.43 13.47
C LEU A 112 -0.60 -6.68 14.14
N CYS A 113 0.60 -7.06 13.74
CA CYS A 113 1.40 -8.03 14.47
C CYS A 113 1.89 -7.40 15.81
N PRO A 114 1.99 -8.15 16.89
CA PRO A 114 1.75 -9.60 17.01
C PRO A 114 0.30 -9.98 17.37
N ASP A 115 -0.63 -9.02 17.47
CA ASP A 115 -2.03 -9.29 17.87
C ASP A 115 -2.69 -10.31 16.95
N VAL A 116 -2.32 -10.26 15.67
CA VAL A 116 -2.65 -11.29 14.67
C VAL A 116 -1.43 -11.61 13.81
N PRO A 117 -1.29 -12.82 13.27
CA PRO A 117 -0.23 -13.13 12.30
C PRO A 117 -0.50 -12.49 10.94
N LEU A 118 0.56 -12.24 10.16
CA LEU A 118 0.52 -11.53 8.87
C LEU A 118 -0.50 -12.11 7.86
N ASN A 119 -0.70 -13.42 7.85
CA ASN A 119 -1.69 -14.02 6.94
C ASN A 119 -3.12 -13.58 7.26
N ILE A 120 -3.46 -13.29 8.53
CA ILE A 120 -4.75 -12.72 8.91
C ILE A 120 -4.88 -11.28 8.41
N ILE A 121 -3.81 -10.47 8.50
CA ILE A 121 -3.80 -9.10 7.95
C ILE A 121 -4.06 -9.13 6.44
N VAL A 122 -3.51 -10.11 5.72
CA VAL A 122 -3.79 -10.31 4.29
C VAL A 122 -5.27 -10.64 4.04
N GLU A 123 -5.86 -11.52 4.86
CA GLU A 123 -7.29 -11.87 4.78
C GLU A 123 -8.18 -10.65 5.04
N GLU A 124 -7.87 -9.87 6.06
CA GLU A 124 -8.57 -8.60 6.36
C GLU A 124 -8.50 -7.60 5.20
N SER A 125 -7.35 -7.54 4.52
CA SER A 125 -7.19 -6.67 3.35
C SER A 125 -8.10 -7.09 2.19
N LEU A 126 -8.29 -8.39 1.98
CA LEU A 126 -9.27 -8.94 1.02
C LEU A 126 -10.71 -8.65 1.44
N GLU A 127 -11.04 -8.82 2.72
CA GLU A 127 -12.36 -8.48 3.26
C GLU A 127 -12.68 -7.00 3.04
N CYS A 128 -11.69 -6.12 3.23
CA CYS A 128 -11.82 -4.69 2.99
C CYS A 128 -12.17 -4.39 1.52
N ILE A 129 -11.47 -4.97 0.57
CA ILE A 129 -11.73 -4.75 -0.85
C ILE A 129 -13.11 -5.29 -1.24
N ASN A 130 -13.49 -6.45 -0.76
CA ASN A 130 -14.83 -7.00 -0.99
C ASN A 130 -15.91 -6.08 -0.43
N TRP A 131 -15.68 -5.50 0.76
CA TRP A 131 -16.58 -4.51 1.35
C TRP A 131 -16.67 -3.25 0.49
N VAL A 132 -15.54 -2.71 0.03
CA VAL A 132 -15.50 -1.51 -0.83
C VAL A 132 -16.29 -1.77 -2.13
N ILE A 133 -16.03 -2.84 -2.83
CA ILE A 133 -16.73 -3.21 -4.08
C ILE A 133 -18.25 -3.26 -3.84
N LYS A 134 -18.68 -3.89 -2.75
CA LYS A 134 -20.10 -4.07 -2.43
C LYS A 134 -20.81 -2.76 -2.05
N ASN A 135 -20.11 -1.85 -1.36
CA ASN A 135 -20.77 -0.72 -0.69
C ASN A 135 -20.48 0.64 -1.31
N ILE A 136 -19.38 0.79 -2.07
CA ILE A 136 -18.90 2.14 -2.47
C ILE A 136 -19.87 2.90 -3.38
N ARG A 137 -20.76 2.18 -4.07
CA ARG A 137 -21.81 2.80 -4.90
C ARG A 137 -22.74 3.70 -4.09
N SER A 138 -23.08 3.33 -2.85
CA SER A 138 -23.92 4.14 -1.96
C SER A 138 -23.26 5.46 -1.52
N TYR A 139 -21.93 5.57 -1.73
CA TYR A 139 -21.16 6.79 -1.49
C TYR A 139 -20.81 7.54 -2.79
N GLY A 140 -21.43 7.18 -3.92
CA GLY A 140 -21.19 7.80 -5.22
C GLY A 140 -19.96 7.27 -5.96
N GLY A 141 -19.35 6.18 -5.50
CA GLY A 141 -18.21 5.54 -6.13
C GLY A 141 -18.58 4.55 -7.22
N ASN A 142 -17.64 4.31 -8.12
CA ASN A 142 -17.75 3.31 -9.17
C ASN A 142 -17.07 2.00 -8.73
N PRO A 143 -17.81 0.92 -8.42
CA PRO A 143 -17.23 -0.35 -8.02
C PRO A 143 -16.45 -1.05 -9.15
N PHE A 144 -16.61 -0.62 -10.41
CA PHE A 144 -15.86 -1.12 -11.56
C PHE A 144 -14.59 -0.30 -11.86
N ASN A 145 -14.28 0.71 -11.05
CA ASN A 145 -13.07 1.50 -11.17
C ASN A 145 -12.42 1.66 -9.78
N ILE A 146 -11.92 0.53 -9.27
CA ILE A 146 -11.17 0.46 -8.00
C ILE A 146 -9.68 0.51 -8.31
N ASN A 147 -8.97 1.39 -7.63
CA ASN A 147 -7.55 1.63 -7.79
C ASN A 147 -6.86 1.43 -6.44
N LEU A 148 -5.92 0.50 -6.36
CA LEU A 148 -5.23 0.17 -5.12
C LEU A 148 -3.93 0.96 -5.02
N VAL A 149 -3.62 1.46 -3.85
CA VAL A 149 -2.34 2.11 -3.55
C VAL A 149 -1.80 1.56 -2.24
N GLY A 150 -0.58 1.11 -2.23
CA GLY A 150 0.09 0.63 -1.03
C GLY A 150 1.51 1.17 -0.91
N HIS A 151 1.93 1.46 0.31
CA HIS A 151 3.28 1.87 0.62
C HIS A 151 3.96 0.86 1.54
N SER A 152 5.19 0.44 1.23
CA SER A 152 5.98 -0.46 2.08
C SER A 152 5.22 -1.77 2.40
N ALA A 153 4.94 -2.07 3.66
CA ALA A 153 4.07 -3.17 4.09
C ALA A 153 2.67 -3.12 3.43
N GLY A 154 2.12 -1.93 3.18
CA GLY A 154 0.86 -1.76 2.46
C GLY A 154 0.95 -2.16 0.98
N ALA A 155 2.11 -1.97 0.34
CA ALA A 155 2.35 -2.46 -1.02
C ALA A 155 2.35 -4.00 -1.07
N HIS A 156 2.88 -4.65 -0.04
CA HIS A 156 2.76 -6.10 0.12
C HIS A 156 1.29 -6.54 0.18
N LEU A 157 0.47 -5.86 0.99
CA LEU A 157 -0.95 -6.19 1.11
C LEU A 157 -1.67 -6.01 -0.23
N VAL A 158 -1.38 -4.95 -0.97
CA VAL A 158 -1.91 -4.75 -2.34
C VAL A 158 -1.48 -5.88 -3.27
N ALA A 159 -0.22 -6.28 -3.27
CA ALA A 159 0.26 -7.40 -4.07
C ALA A 159 -0.44 -8.72 -3.71
N MET A 160 -0.66 -8.98 -2.41
CA MET A 160 -1.41 -10.15 -1.95
C MET A 160 -2.89 -10.10 -2.33
N ILE A 161 -3.51 -8.92 -2.34
CA ILE A 161 -4.88 -8.74 -2.86
C ILE A 161 -4.92 -9.12 -4.34
N LEU A 162 -4.00 -8.62 -5.16
CA LEU A 162 -3.95 -8.94 -6.59
C LEU A 162 -3.80 -10.44 -6.84
N ASN A 163 -3.06 -11.15 -5.98
CA ASN A 163 -2.85 -12.59 -6.10
C ASN A 163 -4.07 -13.44 -5.68
N LYS A 164 -4.79 -12.98 -4.66
CA LYS A 164 -5.85 -13.77 -4.02
C LYS A 164 -7.26 -13.33 -4.40
N HIS A 165 -7.40 -12.11 -4.89
CA HIS A 165 -8.71 -11.63 -5.34
C HIS A 165 -9.12 -12.40 -6.59
N LYS A 166 -10.16 -13.23 -6.44
CA LYS A 166 -10.72 -13.92 -7.59
C LYS A 166 -11.42 -12.90 -8.49
N THR A 167 -10.83 -12.62 -9.64
CA THR A 167 -11.48 -11.80 -10.65
C THR A 167 -12.76 -12.50 -11.10
N SER A 168 -13.92 -11.98 -10.72
CA SER A 168 -15.16 -12.29 -11.43
C SER A 168 -15.25 -11.41 -12.67
N ILE A 169 -16.04 -11.83 -13.65
CA ILE A 169 -16.31 -11.01 -14.86
C ILE A 169 -16.81 -9.62 -14.49
N ASP A 170 -17.38 -9.48 -13.28
CA ASP A 170 -18.05 -8.27 -12.81
C ASP A 170 -17.17 -7.28 -12.05
N PHE A 171 -15.98 -7.68 -11.56
CA PHE A 171 -15.15 -6.81 -10.71
C PHE A 171 -13.66 -7.00 -10.97
N ASN A 172 -13.06 -6.02 -11.63
CA ASN A 172 -11.61 -5.93 -11.83
C ASN A 172 -11.03 -4.75 -11.05
N ILE A 173 -9.85 -4.95 -10.43
CA ILE A 173 -9.01 -3.86 -9.98
C ILE A 173 -8.47 -3.16 -11.23
N ASN A 174 -8.83 -1.88 -11.41
CA ASN A 174 -8.46 -1.09 -12.58
C ASN A 174 -6.95 -0.82 -12.64
N SER A 175 -6.39 -0.37 -11.51
CA SER A 175 -4.95 -0.14 -11.39
C SER A 175 -4.44 -0.43 -9.99
N ALA A 176 -3.14 -0.66 -9.88
CA ALA A 176 -2.44 -0.77 -8.60
C ALA A 176 -1.13 0.01 -8.63
N VAL A 177 -0.86 0.76 -7.55
CA VAL A 177 0.39 1.48 -7.35
C VAL A 177 1.07 0.94 -6.10
N LEU A 178 2.22 0.32 -6.29
CA LEU A 178 2.99 -0.33 -5.23
C LEU A 178 4.27 0.48 -4.99
N ILE A 179 4.31 1.17 -3.86
CA ILE A 179 5.37 2.12 -3.52
C ILE A 179 6.30 1.46 -2.52
N SER A 180 7.57 1.27 -2.90
CA SER A 180 8.64 0.78 -2.02
C SER A 180 8.27 -0.51 -1.27
N GLY A 181 7.74 -1.49 -2.00
CA GLY A 181 7.10 -2.69 -1.43
C GLY A 181 8.08 -3.77 -0.97
N ILE A 182 7.58 -4.64 -0.08
CA ILE A 182 8.15 -5.94 0.27
C ILE A 182 7.27 -7.00 -0.39
N TYR A 183 7.84 -7.96 -1.11
CA TYR A 183 7.04 -8.97 -1.82
C TYR A 183 7.30 -10.39 -1.31
N ASN A 184 8.44 -10.61 -0.65
CA ASN A 184 8.74 -11.83 0.07
C ASN A 184 9.09 -11.50 1.52
N PRO A 185 8.23 -11.80 2.49
CA PRO A 185 8.44 -11.44 3.88
C PRO A 185 9.49 -12.31 4.59
N ILE A 186 10.14 -13.26 3.92
CA ILE A 186 11.17 -14.11 4.53
C ILE A 186 12.31 -13.32 5.16
N ILE A 187 12.69 -12.18 4.54
CA ILE A 187 13.79 -11.34 5.05
C ILE A 187 13.51 -10.82 6.46
N THR A 188 12.23 -10.59 6.79
CA THR A 188 11.85 -10.06 8.11
C THR A 188 12.23 -10.98 9.26
N LYS A 189 12.40 -12.30 9.02
CA LYS A 189 12.88 -13.25 10.05
C LYS A 189 14.26 -12.88 10.61
N TYR A 190 15.04 -12.15 9.84
CA TYR A 190 16.44 -11.81 10.12
C TYR A 190 16.63 -10.34 10.50
N LEU A 191 15.53 -9.61 10.74
CA LEU A 191 15.52 -8.22 11.15
C LEU A 191 14.98 -8.08 12.59
N LYS A 192 15.44 -7.07 13.31
CA LYS A 192 14.99 -6.77 14.69
C LYS A 192 13.47 -6.58 14.77
N VAL A 193 12.84 -6.10 13.70
CA VAL A 193 11.38 -5.94 13.64
C VAL A 193 10.64 -7.26 13.82
N ASN A 194 11.29 -8.40 13.58
CA ASN A 194 10.68 -9.72 13.78
C ASN A 194 10.37 -10.04 15.25
N GLU A 195 11.00 -9.39 16.21
CA GLU A 195 10.63 -9.49 17.64
C GLU A 195 9.15 -9.14 17.85
N LYS A 196 8.64 -8.21 17.01
CA LYS A 196 7.22 -7.79 17.00
C LYS A 196 6.39 -8.59 16.00
N ILE A 197 6.88 -8.83 14.77
CA ILE A 197 6.11 -9.55 13.74
C ILE A 197 5.91 -11.02 14.14
N LYS A 198 6.93 -11.65 14.72
CA LYS A 198 6.96 -13.08 15.11
C LYS A 198 6.59 -14.00 13.93
N ILE A 199 7.15 -13.69 12.75
CA ILE A 199 6.81 -14.40 11.52
C ILE A 199 7.34 -15.84 11.55
N THR A 200 6.48 -16.80 11.20
CA THR A 200 6.84 -18.21 11.08
C THR A 200 7.02 -18.61 9.62
N GLU A 201 7.69 -19.72 9.35
CA GLU A 201 7.83 -20.25 7.97
C GLU A 201 6.50 -20.54 7.29
N LYS A 202 5.52 -21.04 8.06
CA LYS A 202 4.14 -21.25 7.58
C LYS A 202 3.54 -19.92 7.12
N VAL A 203 3.68 -18.86 7.91
CA VAL A 203 3.17 -17.53 7.56
C VAL A 203 3.90 -16.96 6.36
N VAL A 204 5.24 -17.07 6.30
CA VAL A 204 6.02 -16.68 5.11
C VAL A 204 5.50 -17.38 3.86
N LYS A 205 5.28 -18.70 3.90
CA LYS A 205 4.77 -19.47 2.75
C LYS A 205 3.39 -18.96 2.29
N LEU A 206 2.52 -18.58 3.21
CA LEU A 206 1.17 -18.08 2.94
C LEU A 206 1.12 -16.62 2.47
N THR A 207 2.18 -15.85 2.72
CA THR A 207 2.23 -14.41 2.46
C THR A 207 3.34 -14.00 1.51
N ASN A 208 4.10 -14.95 0.97
CA ASN A 208 5.04 -14.69 -0.10
C ASN A 208 4.28 -14.51 -1.42
N VAL A 209 4.40 -13.32 -1.99
CA VAL A 209 3.72 -12.92 -3.23
C VAL A 209 4.06 -13.86 -4.40
N PHE A 210 5.29 -14.34 -4.47
CA PHE A 210 5.78 -15.21 -5.56
C PHE A 210 5.26 -16.65 -5.51
N ASN A 211 4.52 -17.03 -4.46
CA ASN A 211 3.94 -18.37 -4.34
C ASN A 211 2.57 -18.52 -5.02
N TYR A 212 2.12 -17.51 -5.74
CA TYR A 212 0.79 -17.48 -6.38
C TYR A 212 0.91 -17.32 -7.88
N ASN A 213 -0.05 -17.87 -8.61
CA ASN A 213 -0.20 -17.61 -10.03
C ASN A 213 -1.13 -16.41 -10.24
N LEU A 214 -0.73 -15.49 -11.11
CA LEU A 214 -1.53 -14.31 -11.43
C LEU A 214 -2.44 -14.55 -12.62
N SER A 215 -3.69 -14.12 -12.48
CA SER A 215 -4.66 -14.04 -13.59
C SER A 215 -5.46 -12.74 -13.41
N ILE A 216 -4.81 -11.60 -13.70
CA ILE A 216 -5.39 -10.27 -13.52
C ILE A 216 -5.20 -9.43 -14.79
N ARG A 217 -6.08 -8.44 -14.96
CA ARG A 217 -5.99 -7.42 -16.02
C ARG A 217 -5.86 -6.03 -15.39
N THR A 218 -4.88 -5.88 -14.53
CA THR A 218 -4.66 -4.65 -13.74
C THR A 218 -3.41 -3.94 -14.25
N ASN A 219 -3.51 -2.63 -14.49
CA ASN A 219 -2.34 -1.80 -14.80
C ASN A 219 -1.55 -1.56 -13.52
N ILE A 220 -0.29 -1.98 -13.48
CA ILE A 220 0.55 -1.87 -12.29
C ILE A 220 1.65 -0.83 -12.47
N LEU A 221 1.72 0.13 -11.53
CA LEU A 221 2.85 1.05 -11.38
C LEU A 221 3.63 0.66 -10.13
N VAL A 222 4.87 0.25 -10.31
CA VAL A 222 5.81 0.05 -9.21
C VAL A 222 6.65 1.30 -9.03
N VAL A 223 6.78 1.79 -7.80
CA VAL A 223 7.48 3.03 -7.47
C VAL A 223 8.61 2.73 -6.50
N ILE A 224 9.78 3.32 -6.73
CA ILE A 224 10.98 3.22 -5.88
C ILE A 224 11.50 4.61 -5.62
N GLY A 225 11.88 4.92 -4.39
CA GLY A 225 12.66 6.12 -4.07
C GLY A 225 14.11 5.98 -4.56
N GLU A 226 14.65 7.00 -5.21
CA GLU A 226 16.03 6.96 -5.70
C GLU A 226 17.07 6.82 -4.57
N LEU A 227 16.75 7.37 -3.39
CA LEU A 227 17.61 7.34 -2.20
C LEU A 227 17.35 6.14 -1.28
N GLU A 228 16.55 5.16 -1.70
CA GLU A 228 16.40 3.91 -0.97
C GLU A 228 17.65 3.01 -1.16
N PRO A 229 18.00 2.17 -0.16
CA PRO A 229 19.06 1.19 -0.31
C PRO A 229 18.87 0.36 -1.59
N LYS A 230 19.99 0.04 -2.26
CA LYS A 230 19.97 -0.74 -3.50
C LYS A 230 19.22 -2.06 -3.34
N GLU A 231 19.47 -2.73 -2.22
CA GLU A 231 18.86 -4.02 -1.88
C GLU A 231 17.34 -3.90 -1.72
N TRP A 232 16.87 -2.79 -1.12
CA TRP A 232 15.44 -2.52 -1.03
C TRP A 232 14.82 -2.29 -2.41
N ALA A 233 15.49 -1.50 -3.25
CA ALA A 233 15.04 -1.26 -4.63
C ALA A 233 15.00 -2.55 -5.46
N GLU A 234 15.89 -3.50 -5.21
CA GLU A 234 15.93 -4.81 -5.88
C GLU A 234 14.66 -5.62 -5.63
N LEU A 235 14.03 -5.54 -4.45
CA LEU A 235 12.75 -6.21 -4.16
C LEU A 235 11.65 -5.81 -5.17
N SER A 236 11.57 -4.52 -5.47
CA SER A 236 10.59 -4.00 -6.43
C SER A 236 10.93 -4.41 -7.87
N LYS A 237 12.21 -4.49 -8.22
CA LYS A 237 12.64 -4.96 -9.54
C LYS A 237 12.36 -6.45 -9.74
N GLU A 238 12.57 -7.27 -8.71
CA GLU A 238 12.21 -8.69 -8.72
C GLU A 238 10.70 -8.88 -8.95
N TYR A 239 9.90 -8.08 -8.27
CA TYR A 239 8.45 -8.13 -8.45
C TYR A 239 8.03 -7.77 -9.89
N ILE A 240 8.66 -6.75 -10.50
CA ILE A 240 8.40 -6.39 -11.90
C ILE A 240 8.78 -7.53 -12.86
N ILE A 241 9.92 -8.18 -12.64
CA ILE A 241 10.34 -9.33 -13.47
C ILE A 241 9.30 -10.44 -13.37
N TRP A 242 8.86 -10.76 -12.15
CA TRP A 242 7.85 -11.78 -11.93
C TRP A 242 6.49 -11.42 -12.56
N LEU A 243 6.04 -10.14 -12.48
CA LEU A 243 4.80 -9.70 -13.14
C LEU A 243 4.85 -9.90 -14.67
N LYS A 244 6.02 -9.69 -15.29
CA LYS A 244 6.20 -9.87 -16.73
C LYS A 244 6.08 -11.32 -17.17
N GLU A 245 6.37 -12.29 -16.30
CA GLU A 245 6.15 -13.73 -16.58
C GLU A 245 4.66 -14.07 -16.79
N TYR A 246 3.76 -13.18 -16.33
CA TYR A 246 2.31 -13.30 -16.47
C TYR A 246 1.70 -12.29 -17.46
N ASP A 247 2.53 -11.66 -18.31
CA ASP A 247 2.09 -10.64 -19.29
C ASP A 247 1.32 -9.46 -18.69
N ILE A 248 1.58 -9.14 -17.40
CA ILE A 248 0.92 -8.03 -16.71
C ILE A 248 1.51 -6.69 -17.16
N ILE A 249 0.64 -5.75 -17.53
CA ILE A 249 1.03 -4.39 -17.90
C ILE A 249 1.63 -3.69 -16.69
N THR A 250 2.96 -3.52 -16.72
CA THR A 250 3.72 -3.00 -15.58
C THR A 250 4.67 -1.89 -16.01
N SER A 251 4.71 -0.83 -15.22
CA SER A 251 5.67 0.27 -15.38
C SER A 251 6.45 0.53 -14.08
N LEU A 252 7.67 1.03 -14.21
CA LEU A 252 8.53 1.45 -13.10
C LEU A 252 8.65 2.96 -13.09
N TYR A 253 8.52 3.57 -11.91
CA TYR A 253 8.86 4.96 -11.67
C TYR A 253 9.89 5.08 -10.55
N ILE A 254 11.06 5.65 -10.86
CA ILE A 254 12.08 5.99 -9.86
C ILE A 254 11.83 7.44 -9.45
N ALA A 255 11.46 7.64 -8.19
CA ALA A 255 11.15 8.95 -7.63
C ALA A 255 12.45 9.65 -7.22
N LYS A 256 12.93 10.55 -8.08
CA LYS A 256 14.23 11.25 -7.92
C LYS A 256 14.29 12.05 -6.62
N GLY A 257 15.41 11.92 -5.91
CA GLY A 257 15.71 12.63 -4.67
C GLY A 257 14.84 12.21 -3.48
N LEU A 258 14.09 11.11 -3.57
CA LEU A 258 13.19 10.66 -2.51
C LEU A 258 13.70 9.37 -1.87
N ASN A 259 13.58 9.31 -0.54
CA ASN A 259 13.78 8.13 0.29
C ASN A 259 12.44 7.46 0.65
N HIS A 260 12.49 6.38 1.40
CA HIS A 260 11.33 5.57 1.82
C HIS A 260 10.21 6.37 2.51
N PHE A 261 10.55 7.44 3.23
CA PHE A 261 9.57 8.26 3.97
C PHE A 261 9.19 9.53 3.22
N SER A 262 10.14 10.21 2.59
CA SER A 262 9.87 11.44 1.83
C SER A 262 8.99 11.21 0.60
N ILE A 263 8.92 9.98 0.10
CA ILE A 263 8.04 9.59 -1.01
C ILE A 263 6.56 9.78 -0.65
N ILE A 264 6.18 9.60 0.61
CA ILE A 264 4.82 9.85 1.11
C ILE A 264 4.48 11.34 1.08
N LYS A 265 5.44 12.21 1.42
CA LYS A 265 5.27 13.67 1.27
C LYS A 265 5.04 14.05 -0.19
N SER A 266 5.77 13.41 -1.12
CA SER A 266 5.56 13.60 -2.55
C SER A 266 4.19 13.11 -3.00
N LEU A 267 3.75 11.95 -2.52
CA LEU A 267 2.42 11.42 -2.81
C LEU A 267 1.30 12.37 -2.35
N ALA A 268 1.46 12.98 -1.19
CA ALA A 268 0.52 13.96 -0.63
C ALA A 268 0.44 15.28 -1.41
N ASN A 269 1.47 15.62 -2.20
CA ASN A 269 1.53 16.87 -2.94
C ASN A 269 0.82 16.74 -4.31
N PRO A 270 -0.34 17.42 -4.53
CA PRO A 270 -1.07 17.33 -5.79
C PRO A 270 -0.28 17.76 -7.04
N LYS A 271 0.78 18.56 -6.85
CA LYS A 271 1.63 19.07 -7.94
C LYS A 271 2.75 18.10 -8.30
N SER A 272 3.05 17.10 -7.48
CA SER A 272 4.13 16.14 -7.72
C SER A 272 3.87 15.24 -8.93
N ILE A 273 4.94 14.75 -9.54
CA ILE A 273 4.85 13.78 -10.64
C ILE A 273 4.19 12.48 -10.15
N LEU A 274 4.53 12.01 -8.95
CA LEU A 274 3.98 10.80 -8.38
C LEU A 274 2.45 10.90 -8.21
N SER A 275 1.98 11.97 -7.57
CA SER A 275 0.55 12.21 -7.39
C SER A 275 -0.20 12.27 -8.73
N LYS A 276 0.35 12.99 -9.73
CA LYS A 276 -0.23 13.06 -11.09
C LYS A 276 -0.30 11.70 -11.77
N LYS A 277 0.72 10.85 -11.62
CA LYS A 277 0.70 9.48 -12.17
C LYS A 277 -0.41 8.64 -11.55
N LEU A 278 -0.62 8.71 -10.24
CA LEU A 278 -1.72 8.01 -9.57
C LEU A 278 -3.09 8.47 -10.08
N ILE A 279 -3.28 9.78 -10.19
CA ILE A 279 -4.53 10.36 -10.69
C ILE A 279 -4.82 9.92 -12.13
N ASN A 280 -3.79 9.94 -12.98
CA ASN A 280 -3.95 9.51 -14.38
C ASN A 280 -4.33 8.04 -14.48
N LEU A 281 -3.68 7.15 -13.71
CA LEU A 281 -4.02 5.73 -13.68
C LEU A 281 -5.47 5.49 -13.23
N ALA A 282 -5.93 6.23 -12.23
CA ALA A 282 -7.29 6.09 -11.73
C ALA A 282 -8.36 6.62 -12.70
N LYS A 283 -8.01 7.56 -13.59
CA LYS A 283 -8.92 8.14 -14.60
C LYS A 283 -8.92 7.40 -15.93
N ASN A 284 -7.82 6.71 -16.26
CA ASN A 284 -7.74 5.91 -17.47
C ASN A 284 -8.54 4.61 -17.27
N LYS A 285 -9.47 4.36 -18.19
CA LYS A 285 -10.24 3.13 -18.29
C LYS A 285 -9.59 2.17 -19.30
#